data_67f8c31378184c0f347b8ff8908bf1a6
#
_entry.id   67f8c31378184c0f347b8ff8908bf1a6
#
_cell.length_a   1.000
_cell.length_b   1.000
_cell.length_c   1.000
_cell.angle_alpha   90.00
_cell.angle_beta   90.00
_cell.angle_gamma   90.00
#
_symmetry.space_group_name_H-M   'P 1'
#
loop_
_entity.id
_entity.type
_entity.pdbx_description
1 polymer ?
#
loop_
_entity_poly.entity_id
_entity_poly.type
_entity_poly.pdbx_seq_one_letter_code
_entity_poly.pdbx_strand_id
1 'polypeptide(L)'
;MASRIHQFSKLPQGAAPVTDRSETGPIRAAGDAPRVGVIYNPRSHGNKGADFDCGISPQVYIAKPGDRSQLPEALVEFAAQGIDLLVINGGDGTVRDVLTSGASIFGDKWPAIAVLPKGKTNALTVDLGVPSGWSLQQAIDAFDGGSRVRRRPIEITPIGGSPDARALGFFLGAGAFTTATTAGQKAHKIGAFNSMAVAVATLLGVSQWLFASRENAWRRGSKVTIGLGVKDVPMEHSGVGDPEFRQLVLASTLEKLPAGMKPFGKLREGLKLAATDQISRWSALILFRMIRGQTPEGIRERGFHQLSTPQFSLKIEDSFILDGEAFPPGEYLIGQGPELEFIAP
;
A
#
# COMPACT_ATOMS: atom_id res chain seq x y z
N MET A 1 16.05 -10.78 11.08
CA MET A 1 14.70 -11.35 11.15
C MET A 1 14.17 -11.43 9.74
N ALA A 2 13.70 -12.59 9.27
CA ALA A 2 12.99 -12.69 7.99
C ALA A 2 11.84 -11.68 7.99
N SER A 3 11.47 -11.15 6.80
CA SER A 3 10.28 -10.31 6.67
C SER A 3 9.12 -11.07 7.32
N ARG A 4 8.44 -10.46 8.28
CA ARG A 4 7.33 -11.14 8.95
C ARG A 4 6.24 -11.30 7.90
N ILE A 5 5.89 -12.55 7.60
CA ILE A 5 4.73 -12.84 6.76
C ILE A 5 3.50 -12.50 7.59
N HIS A 6 2.69 -11.56 7.11
CA HIS A 6 1.39 -11.27 7.70
C HIS A 6 0.50 -12.50 7.55
N GLN A 7 -0.09 -12.90 8.66
CA GLN A 7 -1.19 -13.88 8.62
C GLN A 7 -2.49 -13.09 8.77
N PHE A 8 -3.43 -13.27 7.85
CA PHE A 8 -4.73 -12.59 7.90
C PHE A 8 -5.46 -12.83 9.23
N SER A 9 -5.29 -14.00 9.84
CA SER A 9 -5.82 -14.30 11.18
C SER A 9 -5.20 -13.48 12.32
N LYS A 10 -4.08 -12.81 12.05
CA LYS A 10 -3.37 -11.93 13.02
C LYS A 10 -3.48 -10.45 12.65
N LEU A 11 -4.15 -10.11 11.56
CA LEU A 11 -4.56 -8.73 11.32
C LEU A 11 -5.58 -8.37 12.40
N PRO A 12 -5.52 -7.15 12.95
CA PRO A 12 -6.51 -6.71 13.91
C PRO A 12 -7.88 -6.80 13.25
N GLN A 13 -8.66 -7.82 13.65
CA GLN A 13 -10.07 -7.90 13.26
C GLN A 13 -10.78 -6.90 14.17
N GLY A 14 -11.38 -5.89 13.57
CA GLY A 14 -12.09 -4.86 14.30
C GLY A 14 -13.26 -5.47 15.06
N ALA A 15 -13.53 -4.94 16.24
CA ALA A 15 -14.83 -5.05 16.87
C ALA A 15 -15.93 -4.67 15.87
N ALA A 16 -17.13 -5.22 16.07
CA ALA A 16 -18.29 -4.86 15.26
C ALA A 16 -18.38 -3.33 15.07
N PRO A 17 -18.90 -2.86 13.93
CA PRO A 17 -19.08 -1.44 13.70
C PRO A 17 -19.70 -0.80 14.94
N VAL A 18 -19.16 0.33 15.38
CA VAL A 18 -19.82 1.16 16.38
C VAL A 18 -21.07 1.68 15.70
N THR A 19 -22.16 0.86 15.79
CA THR A 19 -23.45 1.12 15.14
C THR A 19 -24.16 2.32 15.74
N ASP A 20 -23.74 2.74 16.92
CA ASP A 20 -24.27 3.91 17.60
C ASP A 20 -23.25 5.07 17.57
N ARG A 21 -22.93 5.57 16.39
CA ARG A 21 -22.72 7.00 16.28
C ARG A 21 -24.11 7.61 16.46
N SER A 22 -24.48 7.80 17.70
CA SER A 22 -25.62 8.65 18.00
C SER A 22 -25.43 9.91 17.15
N GLU A 23 -26.47 10.28 16.39
CA GLU A 23 -26.56 11.55 15.69
C GLU A 23 -26.40 12.76 16.65
N THR A 24 -26.05 12.49 17.91
CA THR A 24 -25.91 13.36 19.08
C THR A 24 -24.49 13.77 19.44
N GLY A 25 -23.46 13.40 18.66
CA GLY A 25 -22.21 14.15 18.75
C GLY A 25 -22.52 15.61 18.40
N PRO A 26 -22.09 16.62 19.18
CA PRO A 26 -22.38 18.03 18.85
C PRO A 26 -21.92 18.26 17.40
N ILE A 27 -22.88 18.68 16.55
CA ILE A 27 -22.57 19.09 15.18
C ILE A 27 -21.55 20.22 15.30
N ARG A 28 -20.37 20.02 14.72
CA ARG A 28 -19.33 21.05 14.68
C ARG A 28 -19.90 22.31 14.03
N ALA A 29 -19.85 23.42 14.75
CA ALA A 29 -20.22 24.71 14.16
C ALA A 29 -19.16 25.12 13.12
N ALA A 30 -19.60 25.83 12.09
CA ALA A 30 -18.67 26.35 11.09
C ALA A 30 -17.66 27.29 11.76
N GLY A 31 -16.37 27.01 11.63
CA GLY A 31 -15.28 27.77 12.25
C GLY A 31 -14.72 27.20 13.55
N ASP A 32 -15.33 26.17 14.15
CA ASP A 32 -14.73 25.47 15.28
C ASP A 32 -13.52 24.64 14.82
N ALA A 33 -12.50 24.47 15.68
CA ALA A 33 -11.39 23.59 15.38
C ALA A 33 -11.86 22.12 15.29
N PRO A 34 -11.32 21.30 14.36
CA PRO A 34 -11.70 19.89 14.25
C PRO A 34 -11.27 19.09 15.48
N ARG A 35 -12.06 18.08 15.84
CA ARG A 35 -11.64 17.03 16.78
C ARG A 35 -10.70 16.10 16.06
N VAL A 36 -9.47 15.97 16.55
CA VAL A 36 -8.39 15.29 15.86
C VAL A 36 -7.96 14.04 16.62
N GLY A 37 -8.02 12.89 15.97
CA GLY A 37 -7.41 11.65 16.45
C GLY A 37 -6.06 11.44 15.78
N VAL A 38 -4.98 11.27 16.53
CA VAL A 38 -3.63 11.05 16.00
C VAL A 38 -3.14 9.66 16.35
N ILE A 39 -2.88 8.84 15.34
CA ILE A 39 -2.10 7.61 15.51
C ILE A 39 -0.63 7.94 15.30
N TYR A 40 0.15 7.90 16.36
CA TYR A 40 1.59 8.16 16.34
C TYR A 40 2.38 6.85 16.39
N ASN A 41 3.18 6.58 15.36
CA ASN A 41 4.10 5.43 15.36
C ASN A 41 5.54 5.87 15.63
N PRO A 42 6.07 5.66 16.85
CA PRO A 42 7.44 6.07 17.22
C PRO A 42 8.53 5.27 16.47
N ARG A 43 8.17 4.11 15.90
CA ARG A 43 9.13 3.26 15.14
C ARG A 43 9.28 3.70 13.69
N SER A 44 8.45 4.62 13.20
CA SER A 44 8.58 5.14 11.85
C SER A 44 9.90 5.89 11.67
N HIS A 45 10.47 5.83 10.47
CA HIS A 45 11.82 6.32 10.20
C HIS A 45 12.00 7.79 10.59
N GLY A 46 11.05 8.63 10.25
CA GLY A 46 11.08 10.07 10.54
C GLY A 46 10.68 10.47 11.96
N ASN A 47 10.28 9.49 12.81
CA ASN A 47 9.91 9.73 14.21
C ASN A 47 10.99 9.28 15.20
N LYS A 48 12.05 8.61 14.72
CA LYS A 48 13.12 8.09 15.59
C LYS A 48 13.87 9.24 16.27
N GLY A 49 13.85 9.25 17.60
CA GLY A 49 14.52 10.28 18.40
C GLY A 49 13.84 11.66 18.42
N ALA A 50 12.62 11.75 17.88
CA ALA A 50 11.82 12.96 17.97
C ALA A 50 10.73 12.79 19.04
N ASP A 51 10.68 13.71 19.97
CA ASP A 51 9.51 13.86 20.84
C ASP A 51 8.37 14.45 20.00
N PHE A 52 7.23 13.77 20.06
CA PHE A 52 6.02 14.29 19.42
C PHE A 52 5.33 15.21 20.41
N ASP A 53 5.71 16.50 20.36
CA ASP A 53 5.03 17.58 21.05
C ASP A 53 4.02 18.20 20.09
N CYS A 54 2.74 18.08 20.42
CA CYS A 54 1.65 18.61 19.61
C CYS A 54 1.02 19.87 20.22
N GLY A 55 1.63 20.42 21.27
CA GLY A 55 0.93 21.42 22.06
C GLY A 55 -0.42 20.87 22.61
N ILE A 56 -0.73 21.06 23.85
CA ILE A 56 -1.95 20.50 24.44
C ILE A 56 -3.16 21.31 23.93
N SER A 57 -3.78 20.85 22.82
CA SER A 57 -5.12 21.29 22.44
C SER A 57 -6.15 20.30 23.00
N PRO A 58 -7.19 20.77 23.70
CA PRO A 58 -8.20 19.87 24.28
C PRO A 58 -8.98 19.06 23.23
N GLN A 59 -8.83 19.35 21.95
CA GLN A 59 -9.50 18.66 20.84
C GLN A 59 -8.59 17.67 20.09
N VAL A 60 -7.35 17.45 20.58
CA VAL A 60 -6.39 16.53 19.96
C VAL A 60 -6.19 15.31 20.86
N TYR A 61 -6.63 14.14 20.39
CA TYR A 61 -6.48 12.86 21.05
C TYR A 61 -5.32 12.11 20.42
N ILE A 62 -4.35 11.65 21.22
CA ILE A 62 -3.14 10.99 20.72
C ILE A 62 -3.09 9.55 21.22
N ALA A 63 -3.02 8.61 20.30
CA ALA A 63 -2.72 7.21 20.59
C ALA A 63 -1.32 6.84 20.08
N LYS A 64 -0.54 6.14 20.94
CA LYS A 64 0.80 5.62 20.63
C LYS A 64 0.80 4.09 20.74
N PRO A 65 0.15 3.35 19.81
CA PRO A 65 0.07 1.90 19.90
C PRO A 65 1.46 1.27 19.93
N GLY A 66 1.71 0.44 20.93
CA GLY A 66 2.97 -0.30 21.07
C GLY A 66 3.15 -1.36 19.99
N ASP A 67 2.02 -1.93 19.54
CA ASP A 67 1.95 -2.85 18.41
C ASP A 67 0.59 -2.73 17.67
N ARG A 68 0.42 -3.56 16.62
CA ARG A 68 -0.79 -3.53 15.78
C ARG A 68 -2.07 -3.95 16.50
N SER A 69 -1.97 -4.80 17.53
CA SER A 69 -3.15 -5.32 18.24
C SER A 69 -3.87 -4.25 19.04
N GLN A 70 -3.18 -3.15 19.35
CA GLN A 70 -3.74 -2.00 20.08
C GLN A 70 -4.41 -0.97 19.15
N LEU A 71 -4.25 -1.09 17.82
CA LEU A 71 -4.87 -0.16 16.87
C LEU A 71 -6.40 -0.17 16.92
N PRO A 72 -7.09 -1.33 16.97
CA PRO A 72 -8.55 -1.35 17.04
C PRO A 72 -9.10 -0.61 18.25
N GLU A 73 -8.50 -0.79 19.45
CA GLU A 73 -8.91 -0.12 20.67
C GLU A 73 -8.80 1.41 20.53
N ALA A 74 -7.65 1.91 20.05
CA ALA A 74 -7.44 3.33 19.82
C ALA A 74 -8.42 3.92 18.80
N LEU A 75 -8.73 3.18 17.72
CA LEU A 75 -9.66 3.64 16.69
C LEU A 75 -11.12 3.60 17.16
N VAL A 76 -11.49 2.64 17.99
CA VAL A 76 -12.82 2.61 18.66
C VAL A 76 -12.99 3.81 19.59
N GLU A 77 -11.95 4.14 20.38
CA GLU A 77 -11.97 5.33 21.22
C GLU A 77 -12.12 6.61 20.38
N PHE A 78 -11.38 6.75 19.29
CA PHE A 78 -11.52 7.88 18.37
C PHE A 78 -12.90 7.95 17.72
N ALA A 79 -13.49 6.81 17.36
CA ALA A 79 -14.86 6.75 16.85
C ALA A 79 -15.88 7.20 17.91
N ALA A 80 -15.70 6.79 19.16
CA ALA A 80 -16.54 7.20 20.28
C ALA A 80 -16.43 8.71 20.57
N GLN A 81 -15.22 9.31 20.43
CA GLN A 81 -15.00 10.75 20.55
C GLN A 81 -15.55 11.54 19.35
N GLY A 82 -15.98 10.86 18.29
CA GLY A 82 -16.53 11.47 17.08
C GLY A 82 -15.52 12.40 16.39
N ILE A 83 -14.28 11.93 16.19
CA ILE A 83 -13.24 12.73 15.52
C ILE A 83 -13.68 13.14 14.11
N ASP A 84 -13.30 14.35 13.72
CA ASP A 84 -13.53 14.90 12.38
C ASP A 84 -12.33 14.62 11.45
N LEU A 85 -11.12 14.55 12.03
CA LEU A 85 -9.86 14.32 11.32
C LEU A 85 -9.05 13.20 11.99
N LEU A 86 -8.70 12.18 11.23
CA LEU A 86 -7.76 11.13 11.62
C LEU A 86 -6.38 11.42 11.05
N VAL A 87 -5.41 11.73 11.89
CA VAL A 87 -4.03 11.96 11.47
C VAL A 87 -3.20 10.71 11.69
N ILE A 88 -2.58 10.21 10.62
CA ILE A 88 -1.68 9.05 10.67
C ILE A 88 -0.23 9.54 10.59
N ASN A 89 0.45 9.55 11.74
CA ASN A 89 1.85 9.93 11.82
C ASN A 89 2.74 8.69 11.67
N GLY A 90 3.05 8.33 10.42
CA GLY A 90 3.73 7.09 10.12
C GLY A 90 4.14 6.95 8.65
N GLY A 91 4.63 5.78 8.27
CA GLY A 91 4.89 5.41 6.87
C GLY A 91 3.78 4.55 6.29
N ASP A 92 3.94 4.11 5.03
CA ASP A 92 2.95 3.32 4.28
C ASP A 92 2.43 2.09 5.06
N GLY A 93 3.33 1.38 5.78
CA GLY A 93 2.93 0.26 6.64
C GLY A 93 2.00 0.67 7.79
N THR A 94 2.20 1.86 8.39
CA THR A 94 1.31 2.39 9.43
C THR A 94 -0.04 2.76 8.83
N VAL A 95 -0.05 3.39 7.66
CA VAL A 95 -1.28 3.72 6.93
C VAL A 95 -2.07 2.44 6.64
N ARG A 96 -1.45 1.41 6.07
CA ARG A 96 -2.07 0.11 5.82
C ARG A 96 -2.70 -0.47 7.09
N ASP A 97 -1.95 -0.51 8.20
CA ASP A 97 -2.41 -1.11 9.45
C ASP A 97 -3.60 -0.33 10.03
N VAL A 98 -3.57 0.99 10.00
CA VAL A 98 -4.68 1.86 10.45
C VAL A 98 -5.90 1.69 9.57
N LEU A 99 -5.75 1.68 8.25
CA LEU A 99 -6.87 1.50 7.32
C LEU A 99 -7.49 0.09 7.46
N THR A 100 -6.65 -0.94 7.57
CA THR A 100 -7.10 -2.32 7.79
C THR A 100 -7.91 -2.45 9.07
N SER A 101 -7.40 -1.89 10.19
CA SER A 101 -8.07 -1.94 11.49
C SER A 101 -9.34 -1.08 11.51
N GLY A 102 -9.31 0.08 10.86
CA GLY A 102 -10.43 1.02 10.84
C GLY A 102 -11.59 0.58 9.95
N ALA A 103 -11.35 -0.32 8.99
CA ALA A 103 -12.38 -0.72 8.03
C ALA A 103 -13.65 -1.30 8.67
N SER A 104 -13.51 -2.11 9.72
CA SER A 104 -14.63 -2.64 10.47
C SER A 104 -15.22 -1.66 11.48
N ILE A 105 -14.44 -0.68 11.94
CA ILE A 105 -14.83 0.29 12.97
C ILE A 105 -15.61 1.45 12.35
N PHE A 106 -15.09 2.02 11.27
CA PHE A 106 -15.69 3.18 10.61
C PHE A 106 -16.69 2.81 9.51
N GLY A 107 -16.60 1.59 8.92
CA GLY A 107 -17.45 1.17 7.80
C GLY A 107 -17.42 2.20 6.67
N ASP A 108 -18.58 2.79 6.37
CA ASP A 108 -18.71 3.85 5.35
C ASP A 108 -18.58 5.28 5.93
N LYS A 109 -18.41 5.42 7.26
CA LYS A 109 -18.38 6.72 7.96
C LYS A 109 -16.97 7.08 8.46
N TRP A 110 -15.99 7.09 7.57
CA TRP A 110 -14.64 7.51 7.89
C TRP A 110 -14.56 9.01 8.20
N PRO A 111 -13.76 9.42 9.21
CA PRO A 111 -13.33 10.81 9.31
C PRO A 111 -12.46 11.17 8.11
N ALA A 112 -12.26 12.47 7.85
CA ALA A 112 -11.22 12.88 6.92
C ALA A 112 -9.85 12.40 7.41
N ILE A 113 -8.94 12.06 6.51
CA ILE A 113 -7.65 11.46 6.85
C ILE A 113 -6.51 12.39 6.43
N ALA A 114 -5.57 12.65 7.31
CA ALA A 114 -4.30 13.29 6.96
C ALA A 114 -3.14 12.32 7.26
N VAL A 115 -2.13 12.29 6.38
CA VAL A 115 -0.97 11.41 6.56
C VAL A 115 0.29 12.25 6.65
N LEU A 116 1.01 12.16 7.78
CA LEU A 116 2.32 12.79 7.95
C LEU A 116 3.40 11.85 7.45
N PRO A 117 4.24 12.26 6.47
CA PRO A 117 5.18 11.39 5.76
C PRO A 117 6.40 11.02 6.62
N LYS A 118 6.28 10.01 7.47
CA LYS A 118 7.34 9.54 8.39
C LYS A 118 7.95 8.19 7.98
N GLY A 119 7.55 7.64 6.84
CA GLY A 119 8.12 6.43 6.25
C GLY A 119 9.38 6.71 5.43
N LYS A 120 9.90 5.67 4.77
CA LYS A 120 11.02 5.76 3.82
C LYS A 120 10.52 6.07 2.41
N THR A 121 9.43 5.46 2.00
CA THR A 121 8.88 5.54 0.64
C THR A 121 7.76 6.57 0.54
N ASN A 122 6.84 6.55 1.52
CA ASN A 122 5.71 7.48 1.61
C ASN A 122 4.87 7.54 0.31
N ALA A 123 4.55 6.36 -0.24
CA ALA A 123 3.92 6.26 -1.56
C ALA A 123 2.58 7.01 -1.63
N LEU A 124 1.73 6.86 -0.62
CA LEU A 124 0.45 7.57 -0.57
C LEU A 124 0.64 9.08 -0.49
N THR A 125 1.55 9.59 0.35
CA THR A 125 1.74 11.04 0.49
C THR A 125 2.37 11.67 -0.76
N VAL A 126 3.19 10.92 -1.52
CA VAL A 126 3.65 11.33 -2.85
C VAL A 126 2.48 11.45 -3.82
N ASP A 127 1.56 10.49 -3.80
CA ASP A 127 0.36 10.51 -4.64
C ASP A 127 -0.55 11.70 -4.34
N LEU A 128 -0.74 12.00 -3.05
CA LEU A 128 -1.53 13.13 -2.56
C LEU A 128 -0.85 14.49 -2.75
N GLY A 129 0.43 14.52 -3.10
CA GLY A 129 1.20 15.76 -3.22
C GLY A 129 1.61 16.39 -1.88
N VAL A 130 1.60 15.61 -0.81
CA VAL A 130 1.97 16.06 0.54
C VAL A 130 3.49 16.23 0.64
N PRO A 131 4.02 17.40 1.07
CA PRO A 131 5.44 17.63 1.22
C PRO A 131 6.04 16.85 2.40
N SER A 132 7.31 16.46 2.28
CA SER A 132 8.01 15.64 3.30
C SER A 132 8.07 16.26 4.70
N GLY A 133 8.04 17.58 4.79
CA GLY A 133 8.04 18.35 6.05
C GLY A 133 6.67 18.66 6.63
N TRP A 134 5.59 18.11 6.07
CA TRP A 134 4.23 18.43 6.53
C TRP A 134 4.03 18.05 7.99
N SER A 135 3.58 19.04 8.78
CA SER A 135 3.43 18.92 10.23
C SER A 135 1.98 18.64 10.64
N LEU A 136 1.77 18.25 11.89
CA LEU A 136 0.44 18.08 12.46
C LEU A 136 -0.36 19.40 12.39
N GLN A 137 0.26 20.52 12.77
CA GLN A 137 -0.42 21.82 12.75
C GLN A 137 -0.89 22.17 11.33
N GLN A 138 -0.02 21.99 10.33
CA GLN A 138 -0.39 22.23 8.94
C GLN A 138 -1.53 21.31 8.46
N ALA A 139 -1.58 20.07 8.94
CA ALA A 139 -2.68 19.14 8.62
C ALA A 139 -4.01 19.59 9.26
N ILE A 140 -3.96 20.11 10.49
CA ILE A 140 -5.12 20.67 11.16
C ILE A 140 -5.59 21.94 10.45
N ASP A 141 -4.68 22.85 10.12
CA ASP A 141 -5.00 24.10 9.44
C ASP A 141 -5.60 23.84 8.03
N ALA A 142 -5.12 22.78 7.37
CA ALA A 142 -5.63 22.37 6.06
C ALA A 142 -7.01 21.68 6.12
N PHE A 143 -7.53 21.36 7.29
CA PHE A 143 -8.83 20.67 7.40
C PHE A 143 -9.98 21.47 6.77
N ASP A 144 -10.03 22.77 6.97
CA ASP A 144 -11.07 23.65 6.42
C ASP A 144 -10.66 24.28 5.06
N GLY A 145 -9.37 24.56 4.86
CA GLY A 145 -8.88 25.32 3.70
C GLY A 145 -8.03 24.53 2.69
N GLY A 146 -7.66 23.30 3.01
CA GLY A 146 -6.84 22.48 2.13
C GLY A 146 -7.61 21.71 1.07
N SER A 147 -6.87 20.99 0.24
CA SER A 147 -7.43 20.14 -0.82
C SER A 147 -8.01 18.86 -0.23
N ARG A 148 -9.17 18.43 -0.74
CA ARG A 148 -9.82 17.15 -0.44
C ARG A 148 -9.60 16.18 -1.59
N VAL A 149 -8.80 15.14 -1.35
CA VAL A 149 -8.44 14.15 -2.38
C VAL A 149 -9.06 12.80 -2.02
N ARG A 150 -9.85 12.24 -2.93
CA ARG A 150 -10.48 10.94 -2.73
C ARG A 150 -9.63 9.84 -3.32
N ARG A 151 -9.41 8.79 -2.54
CA ARG A 151 -8.70 7.57 -2.97
C ARG A 151 -9.38 6.32 -2.42
N ARG A 152 -9.32 5.24 -3.19
CA ARG A 152 -9.71 3.91 -2.75
C ARG A 152 -8.46 3.07 -2.54
N PRO A 153 -8.23 2.48 -1.36
CA PRO A 153 -7.15 1.51 -1.21
C PRO A 153 -7.43 0.24 -2.02
N ILE A 154 -6.42 -0.56 -2.28
CA ILE A 154 -6.58 -1.97 -2.65
C ILE A 154 -7.17 -2.67 -1.43
N GLU A 155 -8.20 -3.47 -1.62
CA GLU A 155 -8.71 -4.42 -0.63
C GLU A 155 -8.35 -5.83 -1.05
N ILE A 156 -7.73 -6.59 -0.14
CA ILE A 156 -7.33 -7.97 -0.34
C ILE A 156 -8.10 -8.83 0.64
N THR A 157 -8.84 -9.82 0.13
CA THR A 157 -9.60 -10.78 0.92
C THR A 157 -9.19 -12.19 0.56
N PRO A 158 -8.81 -13.06 1.51
CA PRO A 158 -8.50 -14.46 1.23
C PRO A 158 -9.78 -15.22 0.82
N ILE A 159 -9.71 -15.95 -0.28
CA ILE A 159 -10.83 -16.77 -0.76
C ILE A 159 -10.95 -18.00 0.17
N GLY A 160 -12.16 -18.24 0.65
CA GLY A 160 -12.43 -19.32 1.63
C GLY A 160 -11.99 -19.01 3.07
N GLY A 161 -11.53 -17.78 3.32
CA GLY A 161 -11.19 -17.28 4.66
C GLY A 161 -12.41 -16.72 5.40
N SER A 162 -12.16 -16.11 6.58
CA SER A 162 -13.20 -15.36 7.29
C SER A 162 -13.66 -14.17 6.43
N PRO A 163 -14.96 -13.87 6.37
CA PRO A 163 -15.47 -12.69 5.65
C PRO A 163 -14.87 -11.36 6.14
N ASP A 164 -14.44 -11.33 7.41
CA ASP A 164 -13.83 -10.14 8.02
C ASP A 164 -12.31 -10.07 7.79
N ALA A 165 -11.70 -11.14 7.29
CA ALA A 165 -10.28 -11.18 7.00
C ALA A 165 -10.00 -10.36 5.75
N ARG A 166 -9.60 -9.10 5.93
CA ARG A 166 -9.22 -8.20 4.83
C ARG A 166 -7.96 -7.42 5.17
N ALA A 167 -7.26 -6.98 4.15
CA ALA A 167 -6.15 -6.04 4.28
C ALA A 167 -6.36 -4.89 3.29
N LEU A 168 -6.15 -3.67 3.76
CA LEU A 168 -6.21 -2.47 2.94
C LEU A 168 -4.81 -1.93 2.71
N GLY A 169 -4.50 -1.51 1.49
CA GLY A 169 -3.20 -0.93 1.15
C GLY A 169 -3.25 -0.25 -0.21
N PHE A 170 -2.12 0.22 -0.72
CA PHE A 170 -2.11 0.99 -1.96
C PHE A 170 -1.22 0.41 -3.06
N PHE A 171 -0.25 -0.41 -2.70
CA PHE A 171 0.68 -0.99 -3.67
C PHE A 171 0.96 -2.45 -3.36
N LEU A 172 0.60 -3.33 -4.30
CA LEU A 172 0.85 -4.76 -4.25
C LEU A 172 1.95 -5.13 -5.25
N GLY A 173 2.84 -6.04 -4.85
CA GLY A 173 3.84 -6.60 -5.74
C GLY A 173 4.15 -8.05 -5.44
N ALA A 174 4.37 -8.86 -6.49
CA ALA A 174 4.72 -10.27 -6.40
C ALA A 174 5.81 -10.67 -7.40
N GLY A 175 6.32 -11.88 -7.28
CA GLY A 175 7.38 -12.41 -8.13
C GLY A 175 8.74 -11.74 -7.85
N ALA A 176 9.41 -11.26 -8.88
CA ALA A 176 10.69 -10.56 -8.74
C ALA A 176 10.63 -9.35 -7.80
N PHE A 177 9.45 -8.73 -7.65
CA PHE A 177 9.24 -7.63 -6.70
C PHE A 177 9.43 -8.09 -5.25
N THR A 178 8.91 -9.26 -4.89
CA THR A 178 9.11 -9.86 -3.55
C THR A 178 10.59 -10.13 -3.29
N THR A 179 11.28 -10.69 -4.28
CA THR A 179 12.73 -10.94 -4.21
C THR A 179 13.52 -9.64 -4.01
N ALA A 180 13.20 -8.59 -4.78
CA ALA A 180 13.82 -7.27 -4.67
C ALA A 180 13.60 -6.63 -3.30
N THR A 181 12.37 -6.65 -2.80
CA THR A 181 12.00 -6.09 -1.50
C THR A 181 12.73 -6.79 -0.36
N THR A 182 12.78 -8.13 -0.40
CA THR A 182 13.49 -8.94 0.59
C THR A 182 15.00 -8.68 0.58
N ALA A 183 15.60 -8.56 -0.60
CA ALA A 183 17.02 -8.22 -0.75
C ALA A 183 17.31 -6.82 -0.21
N GLY A 184 16.49 -5.84 -0.52
CA GLY A 184 16.60 -4.47 0.01
C GLY A 184 16.49 -4.41 1.53
N GLN A 185 15.54 -5.15 2.13
CA GLN A 185 15.41 -5.24 3.59
C GLN A 185 16.64 -5.89 4.25
N LYS A 186 17.24 -6.91 3.62
CA LYS A 186 18.50 -7.54 4.11
C LYS A 186 19.67 -6.55 4.03
N ALA A 187 19.82 -5.81 2.94
CA ALA A 187 20.88 -4.80 2.79
C ALA A 187 20.81 -3.71 3.87
N HIS A 188 19.61 -3.24 4.21
CA HIS A 188 19.42 -2.28 5.31
C HIS A 188 19.81 -2.83 6.69
N LYS A 189 19.65 -4.12 6.92
CA LYS A 189 20.05 -4.74 8.21
C LYS A 189 21.56 -4.85 8.41
N ILE A 190 22.32 -4.89 7.32
CA ILE A 190 23.80 -4.94 7.32
C ILE A 190 24.40 -3.53 7.48
N GLY A 191 23.58 -2.48 7.74
CA GLY A 191 24.06 -1.12 7.94
C GLY A 191 24.32 -0.33 6.66
N ALA A 192 23.90 -0.86 5.51
CA ALA A 192 24.01 -0.18 4.23
C ALA A 192 22.95 0.94 4.11
N PHE A 193 23.16 2.04 4.84
CA PHE A 193 22.25 3.20 4.84
C PHE A 193 22.49 4.20 3.73
N ASN A 194 23.51 4.01 2.90
CA ASN A 194 23.91 4.94 1.85
C ASN A 194 23.21 4.60 0.52
N SER A 195 22.93 5.64 -0.25
CA SER A 195 22.40 5.54 -1.63
C SER A 195 23.25 4.61 -2.52
N MET A 196 24.54 4.49 -2.23
CA MET A 196 25.46 3.58 -2.91
C MET A 196 25.13 2.11 -2.68
N ALA A 197 24.73 1.71 -1.47
CA ALA A 197 24.37 0.32 -1.18
C ALA A 197 23.05 -0.09 -1.81
N VAL A 198 22.09 0.82 -1.89
CA VAL A 198 20.84 0.62 -2.65
C VAL A 198 21.17 0.49 -4.14
N ALA A 199 22.05 1.32 -4.68
CA ALA A 199 22.52 1.24 -6.06
C ALA A 199 23.21 -0.09 -6.34
N VAL A 200 24.11 -0.55 -5.45
CA VAL A 200 24.80 -1.85 -5.58
C VAL A 200 23.81 -3.01 -5.51
N ALA A 201 22.86 -3.00 -4.57
CA ALA A 201 21.83 -4.04 -4.47
C ALA A 201 20.93 -4.09 -5.72
N THR A 202 20.59 -2.93 -6.27
CA THR A 202 19.83 -2.82 -7.53
C THR A 202 20.66 -3.34 -8.71
N LEU A 203 21.93 -2.98 -8.78
CA LEU A 203 22.85 -3.43 -9.84
C LEU A 203 23.04 -4.95 -9.79
N LEU A 204 23.21 -5.53 -8.59
CA LEU A 204 23.28 -6.96 -8.38
C LEU A 204 21.96 -7.66 -8.76
N GLY A 205 20.83 -7.10 -8.41
CA GLY A 205 19.52 -7.62 -8.82
C GLY A 205 19.35 -7.60 -10.33
N VAL A 206 19.69 -6.51 -10.99
CA VAL A 206 19.68 -6.39 -12.45
C VAL A 206 20.68 -7.36 -13.09
N SER A 207 21.89 -7.49 -12.56
CA SER A 207 22.88 -8.45 -13.06
C SER A 207 22.42 -9.88 -12.91
N GLN A 208 21.84 -10.25 -11.77
CA GLN A 208 21.24 -11.58 -11.57
C GLN A 208 20.09 -11.83 -12.56
N TRP A 209 19.25 -10.84 -12.77
CA TRP A 209 18.20 -10.96 -13.78
C TRP A 209 18.73 -11.16 -15.20
N LEU A 210 19.78 -10.46 -15.57
CA LEU A 210 20.39 -10.57 -16.91
C LEU A 210 21.20 -11.85 -17.12
N PHE A 211 21.96 -12.31 -16.10
CA PHE A 211 22.98 -13.34 -16.26
C PHE A 211 22.66 -14.67 -15.56
N ALA A 212 21.76 -14.70 -14.58
CA ALA A 212 21.41 -15.92 -13.87
C ALA A 212 20.58 -16.90 -14.74
N SER A 213 20.52 -18.17 -14.30
CA SER A 213 19.67 -19.20 -14.90
C SER A 213 18.17 -18.85 -14.79
N ARG A 214 17.33 -19.53 -15.57
CA ARG A 214 15.86 -19.34 -15.48
C ARG A 214 15.27 -19.76 -14.14
N GLU A 215 15.94 -20.64 -13.40
CA GLU A 215 15.54 -21.11 -12.08
C GLU A 215 15.81 -20.10 -10.96
N ASN A 216 16.65 -19.10 -11.23
CA ASN A 216 16.94 -18.04 -10.27
C ASN A 216 15.65 -17.25 -9.95
N ALA A 217 15.40 -16.97 -8.66
CA ALA A 217 14.19 -16.29 -8.18
C ALA A 217 13.89 -14.95 -8.87
N TRP A 218 14.92 -14.20 -9.31
CA TRP A 218 14.75 -12.95 -10.07
C TRP A 218 14.19 -13.17 -11.48
N ARG A 219 14.45 -14.34 -12.07
CA ARG A 219 14.03 -14.66 -13.44
C ARG A 219 12.86 -15.60 -13.50
N ARG A 220 12.76 -16.52 -12.57
CA ARG A 220 11.66 -17.50 -12.52
C ARG A 220 10.32 -16.78 -12.27
N GLY A 221 10.30 -15.80 -11.39
CA GLY A 221 9.07 -15.20 -10.89
C GLY A 221 8.34 -16.13 -9.92
N SER A 222 7.04 -15.96 -9.82
CA SER A 222 6.15 -16.78 -8.99
C SER A 222 5.15 -17.52 -9.85
N LYS A 223 4.74 -18.69 -9.40
CA LYS A 223 3.61 -19.42 -9.99
C LYS A 223 2.33 -18.68 -9.59
N VAL A 224 1.66 -18.12 -10.61
CA VAL A 224 0.55 -17.17 -10.41
C VAL A 224 -0.53 -17.41 -11.45
N THR A 225 -1.76 -17.58 -10.98
CA THR A 225 -2.97 -17.50 -11.81
C THR A 225 -3.73 -16.21 -11.47
N ILE A 226 -4.17 -15.49 -12.48
CA ILE A 226 -4.93 -14.23 -12.35
C ILE A 226 -6.23 -14.41 -13.14
N GLY A 227 -7.37 -14.19 -12.45
CA GLY A 227 -8.68 -14.10 -13.08
C GLY A 227 -9.19 -12.65 -13.03
N LEU A 228 -9.63 -12.12 -14.17
CA LEU A 228 -9.99 -10.70 -14.31
C LEU A 228 -11.49 -10.46 -14.14
N GLY A 229 -11.83 -9.40 -13.43
CA GLY A 229 -13.20 -8.93 -13.26
C GLY A 229 -14.06 -9.86 -12.40
N VAL A 230 -15.37 -9.59 -12.36
CA VAL A 230 -16.35 -10.36 -11.57
C VAL A 230 -16.55 -11.77 -12.15
N LYS A 231 -16.34 -11.93 -13.44
CA LYS A 231 -16.50 -13.23 -14.14
C LYS A 231 -15.26 -14.12 -14.04
N ASP A 232 -14.23 -13.67 -13.36
CA ASP A 232 -12.97 -14.41 -13.16
C ASP A 232 -12.34 -14.94 -14.45
N VAL A 233 -12.36 -14.11 -15.50
CA VAL A 233 -11.83 -14.51 -16.81
C VAL A 233 -10.31 -14.65 -16.71
N PRO A 234 -9.74 -15.83 -17.07
CA PRO A 234 -8.29 -16.00 -16.98
C PRO A 234 -7.53 -14.92 -17.76
N MET A 235 -6.52 -14.33 -17.10
CA MET A 235 -5.66 -13.37 -17.75
C MET A 235 -4.82 -14.04 -18.85
N GLU A 236 -4.85 -13.46 -20.05
CA GLU A 236 -4.09 -13.94 -21.20
C GLU A 236 -2.59 -14.06 -20.87
N HIS A 237 -1.95 -15.03 -21.50
CA HIS A 237 -0.50 -15.24 -21.49
C HIS A 237 0.03 -15.08 -22.91
N SER A 238 1.16 -14.41 -23.09
CA SER A 238 1.74 -14.16 -24.41
C SER A 238 2.34 -15.40 -25.09
N GLY A 239 2.49 -16.51 -24.34
CA GLY A 239 3.24 -17.68 -24.77
C GLY A 239 4.75 -17.57 -24.54
N VAL A 240 5.25 -16.46 -23.98
CA VAL A 240 6.67 -16.27 -23.67
C VAL A 240 7.00 -16.88 -22.31
N GLY A 241 7.76 -17.96 -22.29
CA GLY A 241 8.13 -18.67 -21.06
C GLY A 241 7.08 -19.69 -20.61
N ASP A 242 7.10 -20.04 -19.34
CA ASP A 242 6.17 -21.00 -18.74
C ASP A 242 4.83 -20.31 -18.42
N PRO A 243 3.68 -20.82 -18.92
CA PRO A 243 2.37 -20.19 -18.73
C PRO A 243 1.88 -20.18 -17.29
N GLU A 244 2.41 -21.03 -16.41
CA GLU A 244 2.07 -21.03 -14.99
C GLU A 244 2.77 -19.92 -14.21
N PHE A 245 3.80 -19.28 -14.78
CA PHE A 245 4.63 -18.31 -14.08
C PHE A 245 4.41 -16.90 -14.58
N ARG A 246 4.37 -15.94 -13.64
CA ARG A 246 4.53 -14.52 -13.91
C ARG A 246 5.81 -14.04 -13.24
N GLN A 247 6.68 -13.39 -14.01
CA GLN A 247 7.95 -12.90 -13.50
C GLN A 247 7.75 -11.72 -12.54
N LEU A 248 6.79 -10.87 -12.85
CA LEU A 248 6.43 -9.69 -12.04
C LEU A 248 4.92 -9.47 -12.08
N VAL A 249 4.34 -9.19 -10.93
CA VAL A 249 2.94 -8.71 -10.82
C VAL A 249 2.96 -7.49 -9.93
N LEU A 250 2.38 -6.39 -10.40
CA LEU A 250 2.20 -5.15 -9.66
C LEU A 250 0.75 -4.71 -9.76
N ALA A 251 0.16 -4.26 -8.64
CA ALA A 251 -1.13 -3.60 -8.66
C ALA A 251 -1.13 -2.35 -7.78
N SER A 252 -1.89 -1.34 -8.17
CA SER A 252 -2.01 -0.11 -7.40
C SER A 252 -3.27 0.67 -7.77
N THR A 253 -3.79 1.38 -6.79
CA THR A 253 -4.84 2.38 -6.97
C THR A 253 -4.28 3.82 -7.01
N LEU A 254 -3.00 4.02 -6.65
CA LEU A 254 -2.36 5.34 -6.65
C LEU A 254 -2.20 5.89 -8.08
N GLU A 255 -2.43 7.17 -8.27
CA GLU A 255 -2.25 7.86 -9.55
C GLU A 255 -0.79 8.21 -9.82
N LYS A 256 -0.05 8.54 -8.75
CA LYS A 256 1.37 8.85 -8.81
C LYS A 256 2.15 7.88 -7.93
N LEU A 257 3.29 7.44 -8.41
CA LEU A 257 4.18 6.57 -7.65
C LEU A 257 5.50 7.28 -7.32
N PRO A 258 6.17 6.88 -6.23
CA PRO A 258 7.49 7.43 -5.86
C PRO A 258 8.50 7.38 -7.01
N ALA A 259 9.45 8.31 -6.99
CA ALA A 259 10.49 8.44 -8.02
C ALA A 259 9.95 8.61 -9.46
N GLY A 260 8.70 9.03 -9.62
CA GLY A 260 8.08 9.23 -10.93
C GLY A 260 7.88 7.95 -11.74
N MET A 261 7.88 6.80 -11.08
CA MET A 261 7.66 5.50 -11.74
C MET A 261 6.25 5.41 -12.33
N LYS A 262 6.13 4.80 -13.51
CA LYS A 262 4.86 4.65 -14.25
C LYS A 262 4.69 3.21 -14.77
N PRO A 263 4.75 2.16 -13.93
CA PRO A 263 4.69 0.76 -14.38
C PRO A 263 3.36 0.43 -15.08
N PHE A 264 2.32 1.20 -14.84
CA PHE A 264 1.00 1.05 -15.47
C PHE A 264 0.83 1.88 -16.75
N GLY A 265 1.90 2.43 -17.31
CA GLY A 265 1.87 3.21 -18.54
C GLY A 265 1.03 4.48 -18.43
N LYS A 266 -0.02 4.57 -19.26
CA LYS A 266 -0.94 5.73 -19.30
C LYS A 266 -2.13 5.59 -18.33
N LEU A 267 -2.33 4.44 -17.72
CA LEU A 267 -3.42 4.21 -16.77
C LEU A 267 -3.19 5.07 -15.51
N ARG A 268 -4.24 5.76 -15.07
CA ARG A 268 -4.17 6.63 -13.88
C ARG A 268 -5.21 6.25 -12.83
N GLU A 269 -6.42 5.94 -13.23
CA GLU A 269 -7.56 5.73 -12.34
C GLU A 269 -7.84 4.25 -12.11
N GLY A 270 -8.54 3.95 -11.02
CA GLY A 270 -9.01 2.63 -10.66
C GLY A 270 -7.92 1.68 -10.18
N LEU A 271 -8.25 0.41 -10.12
CA LEU A 271 -7.31 -0.65 -9.79
C LEU A 271 -6.53 -1.04 -11.04
N LYS A 272 -5.26 -0.67 -11.06
CA LYS A 272 -4.33 -0.92 -12.16
C LYS A 272 -3.53 -2.17 -11.88
N LEU A 273 -3.38 -2.99 -12.90
CA LEU A 273 -2.60 -4.22 -12.87
C LEU A 273 -1.54 -4.18 -13.98
N ALA A 274 -0.30 -4.46 -13.62
CA ALA A 274 0.78 -4.72 -14.56
C ALA A 274 1.40 -6.07 -14.25
N ALA A 275 1.47 -6.95 -15.24
CA ALA A 275 2.08 -8.26 -15.11
C ALA A 275 3.09 -8.49 -16.22
N THR A 276 4.14 -9.25 -15.94
CA THR A 276 5.06 -9.74 -16.97
C THR A 276 5.11 -11.25 -16.92
N ASP A 277 5.05 -11.86 -18.08
CA ASP A 277 5.39 -13.27 -18.26
C ASP A 277 6.89 -13.47 -18.02
N GLN A 278 7.42 -14.67 -18.18
CA GLN A 278 8.86 -14.89 -18.10
C GLN A 278 9.57 -14.30 -19.32
N ILE A 279 9.80 -13.00 -19.31
CA ILE A 279 10.37 -12.24 -20.42
C ILE A 279 11.82 -12.63 -20.74
N SER A 280 12.22 -12.42 -21.99
CA SER A 280 13.60 -12.64 -22.41
C SER A 280 14.56 -11.61 -21.79
N ARG A 281 15.86 -11.93 -21.74
CA ARG A 281 16.90 -11.00 -21.25
C ARG A 281 16.89 -9.66 -22.01
N TRP A 282 16.69 -9.72 -23.33
CA TRP A 282 16.64 -8.53 -24.17
C TRP A 282 15.39 -7.68 -23.91
N SER A 283 14.29 -8.35 -23.55
CA SER A 283 13.05 -7.63 -23.16
C SER A 283 13.18 -6.88 -21.83
N ALA A 284 14.19 -7.18 -21.01
CA ALA A 284 14.48 -6.43 -19.79
C ALA A 284 14.70 -4.93 -20.04
N LEU A 285 15.29 -4.57 -21.19
CA LEU A 285 15.46 -3.16 -21.58
C LEU A 285 14.12 -2.45 -21.79
N ILE A 286 13.09 -3.18 -22.20
CA ILE A 286 11.73 -2.66 -22.35
C ILE A 286 11.16 -2.29 -20.99
N LEU A 287 11.43 -3.09 -19.95
CA LEU A 287 10.96 -2.81 -18.59
C LEU A 287 11.40 -1.44 -18.08
N PHE A 288 12.66 -1.04 -18.33
CA PHE A 288 13.14 0.30 -17.96
C PHE A 288 12.37 1.42 -18.67
N ARG A 289 12.01 1.20 -19.93
CA ARG A 289 11.20 2.17 -20.69
C ARG A 289 9.77 2.21 -20.13
N MET A 290 9.20 1.05 -19.80
CA MET A 290 7.85 0.94 -19.23
C MET A 290 7.75 1.59 -17.85
N ILE A 291 8.74 1.39 -16.97
CA ILE A 291 8.78 2.05 -15.64
C ILE A 291 8.79 3.58 -15.79
N ARG A 292 9.33 4.11 -16.89
CA ARG A 292 9.25 5.55 -17.23
C ARG A 292 7.96 5.96 -17.95
N GLY A 293 7.01 5.03 -18.10
CA GLY A 293 5.70 5.27 -18.73
C GLY A 293 5.70 5.23 -20.26
N GLN A 294 6.78 4.76 -20.90
CA GLN A 294 6.80 4.49 -22.31
C GLN A 294 6.20 3.11 -22.58
N THR A 295 5.15 3.06 -23.37
CA THR A 295 4.49 1.79 -23.76
C THR A 295 4.78 1.54 -25.25
N PRO A 296 5.83 0.75 -25.58
CA PRO A 296 6.11 0.39 -26.96
C PRO A 296 4.97 -0.42 -27.58
N GLU A 297 4.82 -0.38 -28.88
CA GLU A 297 3.89 -1.24 -29.61
C GLU A 297 4.28 -2.72 -29.46
N GLY A 298 3.29 -3.62 -29.51
CA GLY A 298 3.51 -5.06 -29.43
C GLY A 298 4.07 -5.53 -28.09
N ILE A 299 3.78 -4.82 -26.97
CA ILE A 299 4.31 -5.23 -25.66
C ILE A 299 3.63 -6.49 -25.12
N ARG A 300 2.36 -6.75 -25.48
CA ARG A 300 1.63 -7.94 -25.05
C ARG A 300 2.28 -9.22 -25.61
N GLU A 301 2.62 -9.22 -26.87
CA GLU A 301 3.32 -10.33 -27.56
C GLU A 301 4.71 -10.60 -26.98
N ARG A 302 5.27 -9.59 -26.29
CA ARG A 302 6.56 -9.71 -25.58
C ARG A 302 6.40 -10.06 -24.11
N GLY A 303 5.19 -10.35 -23.65
CA GLY A 303 4.89 -10.77 -22.28
C GLY A 303 4.70 -9.64 -21.29
N PHE A 304 4.36 -8.41 -21.73
CA PHE A 304 4.05 -7.30 -20.83
C PHE A 304 2.58 -6.95 -20.92
N HIS A 305 1.89 -6.98 -19.81
CA HIS A 305 0.46 -6.72 -19.71
C HIS A 305 0.22 -5.53 -18.80
N GLN A 306 -0.61 -4.59 -19.25
CA GLN A 306 -1.04 -3.42 -18.48
C GLN A 306 -2.54 -3.25 -18.69
N LEU A 307 -3.32 -3.24 -17.62
CA LEU A 307 -4.77 -3.10 -17.67
C LEU A 307 -5.33 -2.47 -16.40
N SER A 308 -6.56 -2.00 -16.46
CA SER A 308 -7.36 -1.60 -15.32
C SER A 308 -8.55 -2.54 -15.21
N THR A 309 -8.88 -2.95 -13.99
CA THR A 309 -10.00 -3.87 -13.71
C THR A 309 -10.67 -3.46 -12.40
N PRO A 310 -11.98 -3.64 -12.23
CA PRO A 310 -12.63 -3.38 -10.93
C PRO A 310 -12.13 -4.30 -9.83
N GLN A 311 -11.80 -5.55 -10.19
CA GLN A 311 -11.24 -6.56 -9.29
C GLN A 311 -10.53 -7.66 -10.09
N PHE A 312 -9.72 -8.46 -9.39
CA PHE A 312 -9.13 -9.68 -9.94
C PHE A 312 -8.90 -10.72 -8.84
N SER A 313 -8.97 -12.00 -9.18
CA SER A 313 -8.50 -13.08 -8.32
C SER A 313 -7.00 -13.28 -8.51
N LEU A 314 -6.31 -13.62 -7.44
CA LEU A 314 -4.89 -13.94 -7.42
C LEU A 314 -4.68 -15.26 -6.68
N LYS A 315 -4.25 -16.29 -7.40
CA LYS A 315 -3.74 -17.53 -6.81
C LYS A 315 -2.23 -17.51 -6.94
N ILE A 316 -1.52 -17.59 -5.82
CA ILE A 316 -0.07 -17.45 -5.76
C ILE A 316 0.56 -18.48 -4.81
N GLU A 317 1.61 -19.17 -5.25
CA GLU A 317 2.32 -20.19 -4.46
C GLU A 317 3.47 -19.61 -3.62
N ASP A 318 3.92 -18.38 -3.92
CA ASP A 318 4.92 -17.64 -3.15
C ASP A 318 4.26 -16.52 -2.33
N SER A 319 5.02 -15.88 -1.44
CA SER A 319 4.55 -14.67 -0.76
C SER A 319 4.47 -13.48 -1.73
N PHE A 320 3.54 -12.57 -1.44
CA PHE A 320 3.46 -11.26 -2.09
C PHE A 320 3.64 -10.12 -1.09
N ILE A 321 3.85 -8.91 -1.57
CA ILE A 321 4.08 -7.72 -0.75
C ILE A 321 2.89 -6.77 -0.90
N LEU A 322 2.38 -6.25 0.21
CA LEU A 322 1.46 -5.12 0.25
C LEU A 322 2.08 -4.01 1.11
N ASP A 323 2.31 -2.84 0.54
CA ASP A 323 2.93 -1.68 1.22
C ASP A 323 4.17 -2.06 2.05
N GLY A 324 5.09 -2.82 1.44
CA GLY A 324 6.37 -3.21 2.03
C GLY A 324 6.35 -4.40 3.01
N GLU A 325 5.20 -5.02 3.26
CA GLU A 325 5.08 -6.20 4.12
C GLU A 325 4.68 -7.44 3.33
N ALA A 326 5.23 -8.59 3.71
CA ALA A 326 4.96 -9.86 3.06
C ALA A 326 3.69 -10.52 3.58
N PHE A 327 2.88 -11.01 2.66
CA PHE A 327 1.67 -11.81 2.90
C PHE A 327 1.89 -13.24 2.41
N PRO A 328 1.21 -14.25 3.01
CA PRO A 328 1.44 -15.65 2.70
C PRO A 328 0.95 -16.03 1.29
N PRO A 329 1.42 -17.17 0.75
CA PRO A 329 0.81 -17.76 -0.43
C PRO A 329 -0.65 -18.14 -0.19
N GLY A 330 -1.45 -18.20 -1.25
CA GLY A 330 -2.88 -18.51 -1.15
C GLY A 330 -3.69 -18.03 -2.34
N GLU A 331 -5.01 -18.03 -2.16
CA GLU A 331 -5.96 -17.52 -3.13
C GLU A 331 -6.67 -16.28 -2.56
N TYR A 332 -6.69 -15.21 -3.32
CA TYR A 332 -7.16 -13.90 -2.88
C TYR A 332 -8.06 -13.26 -3.90
N LEU A 333 -9.09 -12.58 -3.42
CA LEU A 333 -9.82 -11.59 -4.21
C LEU A 333 -9.22 -10.21 -3.92
N ILE A 334 -8.88 -9.49 -4.98
CA ILE A 334 -8.27 -8.17 -4.90
C ILE A 334 -9.16 -7.18 -5.62
N GLY A 335 -9.65 -6.19 -4.90
CA GLY A 335 -10.56 -5.17 -5.39
C GLY A 335 -10.20 -3.79 -4.88
N GLN A 336 -11.14 -2.86 -5.01
CA GLN A 336 -11.04 -1.53 -4.43
C GLN A 336 -11.83 -1.48 -3.13
N GLY A 337 -11.20 -1.02 -2.06
CA GLY A 337 -11.84 -0.78 -0.78
C GLY A 337 -12.71 0.48 -0.76
N PRO A 338 -13.11 0.95 0.44
CA PRO A 338 -13.97 2.11 0.60
C PRO A 338 -13.33 3.37 0.00
N GLU A 339 -14.16 4.32 -0.40
CA GLU A 339 -13.69 5.64 -0.79
C GLU A 339 -13.31 6.44 0.46
N LEU A 340 -12.07 6.84 0.54
CA LEU A 340 -11.51 7.60 1.66
C LEU A 340 -11.18 9.02 1.21
N GLU A 341 -11.48 9.99 2.06
CA GLU A 341 -11.16 11.39 1.83
C GLU A 341 -9.89 11.77 2.58
N PHE A 342 -8.90 12.23 1.82
CA PHE A 342 -7.61 12.67 2.35
C PHE A 342 -7.49 14.19 2.28
N ILE A 343 -6.95 14.78 3.36
CA ILE A 343 -6.58 16.20 3.39
C ILE A 343 -5.16 16.32 2.85
N ALA A 344 -4.97 17.25 1.94
CA ALA A 344 -3.68 17.63 1.38
C ALA A 344 -3.54 19.18 1.38
N PRO A 345 -2.32 19.71 1.29
CA PRO A 345 -2.07 21.15 1.25
C PRO A 345 -2.80 21.87 0.12
#